data_3b8b7ab45592fc006be52ea74120743e
#
_entry.id   3b8b7ab45592fc006be52ea74120743e
#
_cell.length_a   1.000
_cell.length_b   1.000
_cell.length_c   1.000
_cell.angle_alpha   90.00
_cell.angle_beta   90.00
_cell.angle_gamma   90.00
#
_symmetry.space_group_name_H-M   'P 1'
#
loop_
_entity.id
_entity.type
_entity.pdbx_description
1 polymer ?
#
loop_
_entity_poly.entity_id
_entity_poly.type
_entity_poly.pdbx_seq_one_letter_code
_entity_poly.pdbx_strand_id
1 'polypeptide(L)'
;MSDTISIVGNVATEPKQSAPGGIPITSFRLAASQRHFDRASGSWVEGATNWYSVSVFRTLGEHALESLRKGDRVFVRGRLRIRDWSAGEKSGTTAEIDADAIGHDLLWGTTAFTRAGAVDTRSSGGRDEGGERGVWRAPRDDAGSLDGEHEPIETQDAMALAAAGDVATPF
;
A
#
# COMPACT_ATOMS: atom_id res chain seq x y z
N MET A 1 -0.82 14.68 -19.83
CA MET A 1 -0.91 13.31 -19.26
C MET A 1 -0.19 13.33 -17.93
N SER A 2 -0.76 12.71 -16.91
CA SER A 2 -0.09 12.58 -15.60
C SER A 2 0.09 11.09 -15.32
N ASP A 3 1.33 10.68 -15.06
CA ASP A 3 1.64 9.28 -14.79
C ASP A 3 1.26 8.94 -13.35
N THR A 4 0.45 7.92 -13.17
CA THR A 4 0.12 7.38 -11.85
C THR A 4 1.07 6.24 -11.55
N ILE A 5 1.72 6.32 -10.40
CA ILE A 5 2.66 5.30 -9.94
C ILE A 5 2.23 4.75 -8.58
N SER A 6 2.72 3.55 -8.29
CA SER A 6 2.58 2.89 -6.99
C SER A 6 3.97 2.47 -6.51
N ILE A 7 4.32 2.87 -5.30
CA ILE A 7 5.66 2.64 -4.74
C ILE A 7 5.54 2.14 -3.31
N VAL A 8 6.39 1.19 -2.96
CA VAL A 8 6.63 0.76 -1.58
C VAL A 8 7.99 1.30 -1.15
N GLY A 9 8.06 1.90 0.03
CA GLY A 9 9.30 2.45 0.55
C GLY A 9 9.19 2.78 2.04
N ASN A 10 10.25 3.33 2.59
CA ASN A 10 10.31 3.76 3.98
C ASN A 10 10.16 5.27 4.09
N VAL A 11 9.39 5.74 5.07
CA VAL A 11 9.28 7.16 5.44
C VAL A 11 10.62 7.62 6.00
N ALA A 12 11.34 8.44 5.25
CA ALA A 12 12.71 8.81 5.59
C ALA A 12 12.81 10.05 6.49
N THR A 13 11.78 10.89 6.50
CA THR A 13 11.70 12.06 7.38
C THR A 13 10.38 12.06 8.12
N GLU A 14 10.33 12.69 9.31
CA GLU A 14 9.05 12.91 9.96
C GLU A 14 8.06 13.63 9.04
N PRO A 15 6.81 13.14 8.93
CA PRO A 15 5.76 13.86 8.22
C PRO A 15 5.52 15.23 8.84
N LYS A 16 5.47 16.26 8.00
CA LYS A 16 5.25 17.63 8.41
C LYS A 16 4.04 18.21 7.69
N GLN A 17 3.17 18.88 8.44
CA GLN A 17 2.03 19.57 7.88
C GLN A 17 2.35 21.04 7.63
N SER A 18 1.87 21.55 6.52
CA SER A 18 1.80 22.97 6.19
C SER A 18 0.42 23.26 5.60
N ALA A 19 0.00 24.52 5.62
CA ALA A 19 -1.32 24.90 5.09
C ALA A 19 -1.21 26.14 4.21
N PRO A 20 -0.50 26.08 3.07
CA PRO A 20 -0.44 27.19 2.13
C PRO A 20 -1.83 27.44 1.54
N GLY A 21 -2.33 28.69 1.69
CA GLY A 21 -3.67 29.04 1.24
C GLY A 21 -4.81 28.34 2.01
N GLY A 22 -4.56 27.87 3.25
CA GLY A 22 -5.57 27.24 4.08
C GLY A 22 -5.85 25.76 3.77
N ILE A 23 -5.16 25.17 2.80
CA ILE A 23 -5.30 23.75 2.46
C ILE A 23 -4.22 22.95 3.21
N PRO A 24 -4.59 22.01 4.09
CA PRO A 24 -3.62 21.17 4.79
C PRO A 24 -2.90 20.24 3.80
N ILE A 25 -1.56 20.27 3.86
CA ILE A 25 -0.67 19.43 3.05
C ILE A 25 0.33 18.79 4.01
N THR A 26 0.33 17.47 4.06
CA THR A 26 1.35 16.70 4.78
C THR A 26 2.42 16.24 3.80
N SER A 27 3.68 16.51 4.10
CA SER A 27 4.81 16.16 3.25
C SER A 27 5.89 15.41 3.99
N PHE A 28 6.55 14.47 3.31
CA PHE A 28 7.69 13.70 3.80
C PHE A 28 8.54 13.19 2.65
N ARG A 29 9.76 12.72 2.97
CA ARG A 29 10.63 12.03 2.02
C ARG A 29 10.39 10.52 2.11
N LEU A 30 10.29 9.87 0.96
CA LEU A 30 10.16 8.42 0.83
C LEU A 30 11.44 7.86 0.21
N ALA A 31 12.01 6.84 0.84
CA ALA A 31 13.17 6.09 0.34
C ALA A 31 12.69 4.72 -0.16
N ALA A 32 12.80 4.48 -1.46
CA ALA A 32 12.48 3.20 -2.08
C ALA A 32 13.78 2.52 -2.54
N SER A 33 14.23 1.53 -1.80
CA SER A 33 15.38 0.71 -2.16
C SER A 33 14.91 -0.57 -2.84
N GLN A 34 15.57 -0.93 -3.94
CA GLN A 34 15.37 -2.23 -4.57
C GLN A 34 16.49 -3.17 -4.11
N ARG A 35 16.09 -4.33 -3.60
CA ARG A 35 17.02 -5.42 -3.34
C ARG A 35 17.01 -6.37 -4.53
N HIS A 36 18.15 -6.76 -5.00
CA HIS A 36 18.28 -7.78 -6.03
C HIS A 36 19.20 -8.91 -5.54
N PHE A 37 18.94 -10.10 -6.02
CA PHE A 37 19.78 -11.25 -5.69
C PHE A 37 20.97 -11.26 -6.66
N ASP A 38 22.17 -11.10 -6.10
CA ASP A 38 23.40 -11.25 -6.86
C ASP A 38 23.80 -12.72 -6.93
N ARG A 39 23.76 -13.27 -8.13
CA ARG A 39 24.11 -14.67 -8.37
C ARG A 39 25.60 -14.96 -8.20
N ALA A 40 26.45 -13.95 -8.33
CA ALA A 40 27.91 -14.12 -8.19
C ALA A 40 28.32 -14.27 -6.73
N SER A 41 27.72 -13.49 -5.83
CA SER A 41 27.97 -13.56 -4.39
C SER A 41 27.00 -14.48 -3.63
N GLY A 42 25.93 -14.98 -4.29
CA GLY A 42 24.89 -15.80 -3.68
C GLY A 42 24.10 -15.07 -2.60
N SER A 43 24.07 -13.75 -2.59
CA SER A 43 23.48 -12.93 -1.55
C SER A 43 22.53 -11.85 -2.09
N TRP A 44 21.62 -11.37 -1.22
CA TRP A 44 20.78 -10.22 -1.53
C TRP A 44 21.57 -8.93 -1.32
N VAL A 45 21.70 -8.15 -2.37
CA VAL A 45 22.42 -6.86 -2.37
C VAL A 45 21.43 -5.72 -2.43
N GLU A 46 21.66 -4.67 -1.65
CA GLU A 46 20.89 -3.44 -1.76
C GLU A 46 21.32 -2.67 -3.01
N GLY A 47 20.34 -2.39 -3.87
CA GLY A 47 20.53 -1.54 -5.04
C GLY A 47 20.48 -0.05 -4.67
N ALA A 48 20.48 0.78 -5.70
CA ALA A 48 20.33 2.22 -5.52
C ALA A 48 18.98 2.56 -4.85
N THR A 49 19.02 3.53 -3.93
CA THR A 49 17.83 4.06 -3.29
C THR A 49 17.26 5.21 -4.10
N ASN A 50 16.02 5.08 -4.54
CA ASN A 50 15.29 6.16 -5.17
C ASN A 50 14.61 7.02 -4.11
N TRP A 51 14.72 8.33 -4.26
CA TRP A 51 14.21 9.32 -3.32
C TRP A 51 13.04 10.09 -3.92
N TYR A 52 11.92 10.10 -3.21
CA TYR A 52 10.73 10.83 -3.62
C TYR A 52 10.33 11.84 -2.55
N SER A 53 9.78 12.98 -2.99
CA SER A 53 9.04 13.91 -2.12
C SER A 53 7.57 13.57 -2.24
N VAL A 54 6.93 13.16 -1.16
CA VAL A 54 5.52 12.81 -1.14
C VAL A 54 4.73 13.95 -0.53
N SER A 55 3.67 14.37 -1.21
CA SER A 55 2.71 15.36 -0.75
C SER A 55 1.32 14.74 -0.68
N VAL A 56 0.68 14.87 0.46
CA VAL A 56 -0.65 14.31 0.74
C VAL A 56 -1.57 15.44 1.14
N PHE A 57 -2.70 15.60 0.46
CA PHE A 57 -3.55 16.77 0.58
C PHE A 57 -4.81 16.51 1.40
N ARG A 58 -5.33 17.57 2.03
CA ARG A 58 -6.63 17.60 2.73
C ARG A 58 -6.72 16.52 3.81
N THR A 59 -7.90 15.93 3.99
CA THR A 59 -8.20 14.90 5.01
C THR A 59 -7.25 13.70 4.97
N LEU A 60 -6.85 13.26 3.76
CA LEU A 60 -5.85 12.18 3.64
C LEU A 60 -4.51 12.60 4.24
N GLY A 61 -4.11 13.88 4.07
CA GLY A 61 -2.90 14.43 4.65
C GLY A 61 -2.96 14.50 6.18
N GLU A 62 -4.10 14.88 6.75
CA GLU A 62 -4.31 14.91 8.20
C GLU A 62 -4.20 13.49 8.79
N HIS A 63 -4.86 12.52 8.19
CA HIS A 63 -4.77 11.12 8.62
C HIS A 63 -3.36 10.55 8.44
N ALA A 64 -2.65 10.91 7.38
CA ALA A 64 -1.27 10.49 7.16
C ALA A 64 -0.33 11.06 8.26
N LEU A 65 -0.54 12.32 8.67
CA LEU A 65 0.23 12.94 9.75
C LEU A 65 0.05 12.22 11.10
N GLU A 66 -1.18 11.80 11.39
CA GLU A 66 -1.51 11.09 12.63
C GLU A 66 -1.01 9.64 12.63
N SER A 67 -1.05 8.98 11.46
CA SER A 67 -0.80 7.55 11.34
C SER A 67 0.65 7.19 11.06
N LEU A 68 1.41 8.05 10.37
CA LEU A 68 2.74 7.72 9.88
C LEU A 68 3.85 8.33 10.72
N ARG A 69 4.95 7.59 10.87
CA ARG A 69 6.18 8.04 11.54
C ARG A 69 7.39 7.77 10.65
N LYS A 70 8.48 8.47 10.94
CA LYS A 70 9.77 8.18 10.30
C LYS A 70 10.18 6.73 10.57
N GLY A 71 10.56 6.02 9.53
CA GLY A 71 10.95 4.61 9.58
C GLY A 71 9.86 3.66 9.12
N ASP A 72 8.60 4.08 9.12
CA ASP A 72 7.49 3.24 8.70
C ASP A 72 7.63 2.82 7.24
N ARG A 73 7.33 1.55 6.98
CA ARG A 73 7.23 1.04 5.63
C ARG A 73 5.81 1.24 5.11
N VAL A 74 5.71 1.92 3.97
CA VAL A 74 4.43 2.37 3.43
C VAL A 74 4.30 2.05 1.95
N PHE A 75 3.06 1.82 1.53
CA PHE A 75 2.62 1.83 0.15
C PHE A 75 2.06 3.22 -0.16
N VAL A 76 2.52 3.82 -1.24
CA VAL A 76 2.05 5.12 -1.73
C VAL A 76 1.62 4.97 -3.17
N ARG A 77 0.42 5.44 -3.50
CA ARG A 77 -0.06 5.59 -4.86
C ARG A 77 -0.37 7.06 -5.12
N GLY A 78 -0.03 7.55 -6.30
CA GLY A 78 -0.28 8.94 -6.65
C GLY A 78 0.27 9.34 -8.01
N ARG A 79 0.14 10.62 -8.33
CA ARG A 79 0.65 11.19 -9.56
C ARG A 79 2.12 11.57 -9.41
N LEU A 80 2.95 11.05 -10.31
CA LEU A 80 4.36 11.42 -10.40
C LEU A 80 4.51 12.75 -11.12
N ARG A 81 5.34 13.63 -10.56
CA ARG A 81 5.81 14.87 -11.18
C ARG A 81 7.32 14.94 -11.07
N ILE A 82 7.95 15.17 -12.18
CA ILE A 82 9.39 15.47 -12.22
C ILE A 82 9.54 16.97 -12.27
N ARG A 83 10.24 17.54 -11.28
CA ARG A 83 10.52 18.96 -11.19
C ARG A 83 12.00 19.23 -11.22
N ASP A 84 12.40 20.09 -12.13
CA ASP A 84 13.74 20.67 -12.10
C ASP A 84 13.76 21.87 -11.14
N TRP A 85 14.82 21.97 -10.38
CA TRP A 85 15.04 23.09 -9.46
C TRP A 85 16.45 23.67 -9.64
N SER A 86 16.57 24.95 -9.39
CA SER A 86 17.85 25.64 -9.33
C SER A 86 17.90 26.56 -8.11
N ALA A 87 18.99 26.52 -7.38
CA ALA A 87 19.24 27.36 -6.22
C ALA A 87 20.69 27.87 -6.27
N GLY A 88 20.87 29.08 -6.77
CA GLY A 88 22.19 29.63 -7.06
C GLY A 88 22.92 28.82 -8.13
N GLU A 89 24.11 28.33 -7.82
CA GLU A 89 24.92 27.49 -8.72
C GLU A 89 24.53 26.01 -8.72
N LYS A 90 23.60 25.60 -7.85
CA LYS A 90 23.15 24.21 -7.73
C LYS A 90 21.83 24.02 -8.45
N SER A 91 21.76 23.00 -9.27
CA SER A 91 20.53 22.55 -9.93
C SER A 91 20.37 21.05 -9.80
N GLY A 92 19.13 20.57 -9.93
CA GLY A 92 18.85 19.16 -9.87
C GLY A 92 17.40 18.86 -10.19
N THR A 93 17.06 17.59 -10.22
CA THR A 93 15.72 17.09 -10.50
C THR A 93 15.17 16.41 -9.27
N THR A 94 13.93 16.70 -8.92
CA THR A 94 13.22 16.07 -7.80
C THR A 94 11.99 15.31 -8.34
N ALA A 95 11.88 14.05 -7.96
CA ALA A 95 10.68 13.27 -8.19
C ALA A 95 9.69 13.53 -7.03
N GLU A 96 8.54 14.11 -7.38
CA GLU A 96 7.46 14.42 -6.45
C GLU A 96 6.27 13.51 -6.71
N ILE A 97 5.58 13.08 -5.65
CA ILE A 97 4.36 12.27 -5.73
C ILE A 97 3.24 13.02 -5.02
N ASP A 98 2.21 13.39 -5.78
CA ASP A 98 0.94 13.84 -5.22
C ASP A 98 0.12 12.59 -4.87
N ALA A 99 0.13 12.18 -3.62
CA ALA A 99 -0.49 10.93 -3.18
C ALA A 99 -2.02 11.01 -3.16
N ASP A 100 -2.67 10.02 -3.74
CA ASP A 100 -4.12 9.78 -3.70
C ASP A 100 -4.52 8.58 -2.82
N ALA A 101 -3.56 7.70 -2.50
CA ALA A 101 -3.72 6.64 -1.50
C ALA A 101 -2.40 6.35 -0.79
N ILE A 102 -2.48 6.10 0.51
CA ILE A 102 -1.32 5.78 1.35
C ILE A 102 -1.73 4.88 2.51
N GLY A 103 -0.86 3.98 2.91
CA GLY A 103 -1.07 3.11 4.06
C GLY A 103 0.21 2.35 4.43
N HIS A 104 0.20 1.70 5.59
CA HIS A 104 1.31 0.84 6.01
C HIS A 104 1.40 -0.42 5.15
N ASP A 105 2.63 -0.88 4.91
CA ASP A 105 2.90 -2.18 4.31
C ASP A 105 2.77 -3.27 5.40
N LEU A 106 1.66 -4.01 5.37
CA LEU A 106 1.33 -5.02 6.37
C LEU A 106 2.23 -6.27 6.31
N LEU A 107 3.13 -6.38 5.34
CA LEU A 107 4.14 -7.44 5.32
C LEU A 107 5.05 -7.39 6.57
N TRP A 108 5.22 -6.19 7.17
CA TRP A 108 6.16 -5.95 8.26
C TRP A 108 5.50 -5.71 9.60
N GLY A 109 4.17 -5.72 9.67
CA GLY A 109 3.46 -5.48 10.92
C GLY A 109 1.96 -5.40 10.75
N THR A 110 1.28 -5.06 11.84
CA THR A 110 -0.18 -4.89 11.89
C THR A 110 -0.53 -3.45 12.23
N THR A 111 -1.72 -3.00 11.81
CA THR A 111 -2.25 -1.67 12.15
C THR A 111 -3.67 -1.79 12.71
N ALA A 112 -4.05 -0.86 13.56
CA ALA A 112 -5.41 -0.71 14.04
C ALA A 112 -6.09 0.43 13.28
N PHE A 113 -7.23 0.13 12.65
CA PHE A 113 -7.99 1.13 11.91
C PHE A 113 -9.00 1.83 12.81
N THR A 114 -8.94 3.15 12.88
CA THR A 114 -9.95 4.00 13.51
C THR A 114 -10.66 4.81 12.44
N ARG A 115 -11.99 4.66 12.37
CA ARG A 115 -12.78 5.41 11.38
C ARG A 115 -12.84 6.88 11.79
N ALA A 116 -12.55 7.79 10.87
CA ALA A 116 -12.77 9.23 11.07
C ALA A 116 -14.26 9.52 11.31
N GLY A 117 -14.56 10.33 12.34
CA GLY A 117 -15.95 10.64 12.73
C GLY A 117 -16.58 9.63 13.70
N ALA A 118 -15.91 8.55 14.08
CA ALA A 118 -16.30 7.75 15.24
C ALA A 118 -15.92 8.53 16.51
N VAL A 119 -16.85 9.27 17.06
CA VAL A 119 -16.70 9.79 18.44
C VAL A 119 -16.60 8.56 19.34
N ASP A 120 -15.48 8.43 20.02
CA ASP A 120 -15.30 7.39 21.06
C ASP A 120 -16.31 7.61 22.17
N THR A 121 -17.45 6.94 22.08
CA THR A 121 -18.46 6.86 23.16
C THR A 121 -17.99 5.94 24.30
N ARG A 122 -16.70 5.64 24.41
CA ARG A 122 -16.14 4.75 25.44
C ARG A 122 -15.67 5.44 26.72
N SER A 123 -15.89 6.73 26.88
CA SER A 123 -15.49 7.46 28.11
C SER A 123 -16.61 8.10 28.90
N SER A 124 -17.81 7.55 28.89
CA SER A 124 -18.79 7.87 29.95
C SER A 124 -19.48 6.57 30.38
N GLY A 125 -19.14 6.15 31.61
CA GLY A 125 -19.71 4.97 32.25
C GLY A 125 -21.21 5.04 32.29
N GLY A 126 -21.85 3.98 31.78
CA GLY A 126 -23.29 3.74 31.83
C GLY A 126 -23.53 2.38 31.22
N ARG A 127 -23.90 1.43 32.10
CA ARG A 127 -24.48 0.15 31.66
C ARG A 127 -25.67 0.45 30.79
N ASP A 128 -25.67 -0.06 29.55
CA ASP A 128 -26.91 -0.49 28.93
C ASP A 128 -26.66 -1.61 27.92
N GLU A 129 -27.54 -2.60 27.99
CA GLU A 129 -27.50 -3.83 27.24
C GLU A 129 -27.91 -3.59 25.78
N GLY A 130 -27.30 -4.35 24.85
CA GLY A 130 -27.90 -4.64 23.55
C GLY A 130 -27.69 -3.63 22.45
N GLY A 131 -26.54 -3.65 21.83
CA GLY A 131 -26.29 -2.96 20.56
C GLY A 131 -25.49 -3.85 19.62
N GLU A 132 -26.18 -4.36 18.60
CA GLU A 132 -25.66 -5.19 17.52
C GLU A 132 -24.37 -4.61 16.94
N ARG A 133 -23.32 -5.40 16.97
CA ARG A 133 -22.09 -5.13 16.19
C ARG A 133 -22.50 -5.01 14.73
N GLY A 134 -22.35 -3.82 14.17
CA GLY A 134 -22.54 -3.57 12.75
C GLY A 134 -21.60 -4.45 11.93
N VAL A 135 -22.00 -5.69 11.69
CA VAL A 135 -21.41 -6.57 10.70
C VAL A 135 -21.74 -5.96 9.34
N TRP A 136 -20.71 -5.56 8.60
CA TRP A 136 -20.90 -5.17 7.21
C TRP A 136 -21.52 -6.36 6.46
N ARG A 137 -22.80 -6.24 6.10
CA ARG A 137 -23.48 -7.20 5.23
C ARG A 137 -23.28 -6.75 3.80
N ALA A 138 -22.68 -7.60 2.99
CA ALA A 138 -22.72 -7.46 1.55
C ALA A 138 -24.18 -7.39 1.06
N PRO A 139 -24.48 -6.62 0.00
CA PRO A 139 -25.80 -6.66 -0.63
C PRO A 139 -26.13 -8.12 -0.98
N ARG A 140 -27.29 -8.59 -0.58
CA ARG A 140 -27.83 -9.85 -1.06
C ARG A 140 -28.35 -9.59 -2.46
N ASP A 141 -27.69 -10.17 -3.44
CA ASP A 141 -28.29 -10.30 -4.76
C ASP A 141 -29.47 -11.26 -4.62
N ASP A 142 -30.66 -10.69 -4.82
CA ASP A 142 -31.92 -11.42 -4.88
C ASP A 142 -31.97 -12.08 -6.28
N ALA A 143 -31.28 -13.19 -6.44
CA ALA A 143 -31.33 -14.02 -7.63
C ALA A 143 -32.08 -15.30 -7.32
N GLY A 144 -33.20 -15.40 -7.96
CA GLY A 144 -34.18 -16.48 -7.83
C GLY A 144 -33.61 -17.87 -7.93
N SER A 145 -34.21 -18.72 -7.12
CA SER A 145 -34.17 -20.16 -7.16
C SER A 145 -34.29 -20.71 -8.61
N LEU A 146 -33.23 -21.32 -9.09
CA LEU A 146 -33.29 -22.29 -10.17
C LEU A 146 -32.77 -23.60 -9.60
N ASP A 147 -33.70 -24.51 -9.31
CA ASP A 147 -33.45 -25.92 -9.10
C ASP A 147 -32.71 -26.47 -10.32
N GLY A 148 -31.50 -26.92 -10.16
CA GLY A 148 -30.69 -27.60 -11.13
C GLY A 148 -29.81 -28.59 -10.40
N GLU A 149 -30.22 -29.89 -10.46
CA GLU A 149 -29.44 -31.03 -10.03
C GLU A 149 -28.04 -30.94 -10.63
N HIS A 150 -27.02 -30.83 -9.78
CA HIS A 150 -25.63 -31.01 -10.19
C HIS A 150 -25.14 -32.35 -9.69
N GLU A 151 -25.01 -33.28 -10.61
CA GLU A 151 -24.27 -34.53 -10.41
C GLU A 151 -22.79 -34.22 -10.11
N PRO A 152 -22.15 -35.03 -9.25
CA PRO A 152 -20.73 -34.83 -8.91
C PRO A 152 -19.85 -35.30 -10.08
N ILE A 153 -19.00 -34.39 -10.57
CA ILE A 153 -17.96 -34.72 -11.54
C ILE A 153 -16.88 -35.51 -10.79
N GLU A 154 -16.76 -36.79 -11.13
CA GLU A 154 -15.67 -37.65 -10.70
C GLU A 154 -14.34 -37.13 -11.23
N THR A 155 -13.43 -36.76 -10.36
CA THR A 155 -12.03 -36.49 -10.64
C THR A 155 -11.27 -37.79 -10.82
N GLN A 156 -11.31 -38.38 -12.01
CA GLN A 156 -10.31 -39.35 -12.48
C GLN A 156 -9.58 -38.69 -13.64
N ASP A 157 -8.38 -38.15 -13.36
CA ASP A 157 -7.25 -37.99 -14.27
C ASP A 157 -6.19 -37.01 -13.70
N ALA A 158 -5.61 -37.38 -12.57
CA ALA A 158 -4.42 -36.74 -12.07
C ALA A 158 -3.36 -37.75 -11.59
N MET A 159 -3.18 -38.82 -12.36
CA MET A 159 -2.08 -39.77 -12.15
C MET A 159 -1.59 -40.37 -13.48
N ALA A 160 -1.11 -39.55 -14.40
CA ALA A 160 -0.35 -40.04 -15.54
C ALA A 160 0.47 -38.93 -16.20
N LEU A 161 1.41 -38.33 -15.48
CA LEU A 161 2.53 -37.57 -16.10
C LEU A 161 3.76 -37.52 -15.18
N ALA A 162 4.20 -38.66 -14.71
CA ALA A 162 5.47 -38.81 -14.03
C ALA A 162 6.15 -40.13 -14.44
N ALA A 163 6.43 -40.31 -15.74
CA ALA A 163 7.42 -41.28 -16.20
C ALA A 163 7.60 -41.15 -17.74
N ALA A 164 8.56 -40.35 -18.15
CA ALA A 164 9.30 -40.38 -19.42
C ALA A 164 9.99 -39.00 -19.53
N GLY A 165 11.26 -38.84 -19.60
CA GLY A 165 12.36 -39.65 -19.99
C GLY A 165 13.58 -38.78 -20.00
N ASP A 166 14.58 -39.29 -19.42
CA ASP A 166 16.00 -39.02 -19.64
C ASP A 166 16.32 -38.98 -21.15
N VAL A 167 16.78 -37.87 -21.68
CA VAL A 167 17.59 -37.81 -22.91
C VAL A 167 18.56 -36.62 -22.84
N ALA A 168 19.81 -36.96 -22.53
CA ALA A 168 21.08 -36.50 -23.12
C ALA A 168 21.21 -35.11 -23.74
N THR A 169 22.09 -34.33 -23.18
CA THR A 169 22.97 -33.32 -23.82
C THR A 169 23.63 -33.85 -25.10
N PRO A 170 23.88 -33.00 -26.12
CA PRO A 170 25.26 -32.52 -26.28
C PRO A 170 25.39 -31.09 -26.84
N PHE A 171 26.52 -30.49 -26.51
CA PHE A 171 27.25 -29.29 -26.98
C PHE A 171 26.96 -27.99 -26.25
#